data_bb74824bb74945962d7c1d78a020dea5
#
_entry.id   bb74824bb74945962d7c1d78a020dea5
#
_cell.length_a   1.000
_cell.length_b   1.000
_cell.length_c   1.000
_cell.angle_alpha   90.00
_cell.angle_beta   90.00
_cell.angle_gamma   90.00
#
_symmetry.space_group_name_H-M   'P 1'
#
loop_
_entity.id
_entity.type
_entity.pdbx_description
1 polymer ?
#
loop_
_entity_poly.entity_id
_entity_poly.type
_entity_poly.pdbx_seq_one_letter_code
_entity_poly.pdbx_strand_id
1 'polypeptide(L)'
;MAAPRLTFFVELEVDRLLDLFDDSLISDLVDMRAGISMGMLDYDLRRAEVVRRLNQAGIPVTAWLLLPRDQGYWFNLENSALALERYQAFREWTQSSGLQWEAVGLDIEPDIRDMEQLQSGRLQLLRKLPGRVFGRRGLRTARQNYRTLVSRIRADGWRVESYQHPFIVDERRARSTLLQRVTGMVDVPVDREVLMLYSSIYRPHGAGLLWSYASEAQGIG
;
A
#
# COMPACT_ATOMS: atom_id res chain seq x y z
N MET A 1 14.09 -18.79 -15.18
CA MET A 1 13.30 -17.85 -14.36
C MET A 1 13.28 -16.52 -15.09
N ALA A 2 12.13 -15.84 -15.18
CA ALA A 2 12.09 -14.47 -15.70
C ALA A 2 12.88 -13.55 -14.76
N ALA A 3 13.57 -12.54 -15.30
CA ALA A 3 14.22 -11.54 -14.46
C ALA A 3 13.20 -10.82 -13.58
N PRO A 4 13.54 -10.49 -12.32
CA PRO A 4 12.64 -9.72 -11.47
C PRO A 4 12.37 -8.35 -12.10
N ARG A 5 11.11 -7.91 -12.10
CA ARG A 5 10.74 -6.58 -12.56
C ARG A 5 10.98 -5.56 -11.44
N LEU A 6 11.64 -4.47 -11.77
CA LEU A 6 11.74 -3.32 -10.88
C LEU A 6 10.43 -2.54 -10.87
N THR A 7 10.03 -2.05 -9.71
CA THR A 7 8.92 -1.12 -9.54
C THR A 7 9.37 -0.02 -8.60
N PHE A 8 9.31 1.23 -9.05
CA PHE A 8 9.66 2.37 -8.21
C PHE A 8 8.42 2.93 -7.54
N PHE A 9 8.51 3.16 -6.24
CA PHE A 9 7.45 3.81 -5.47
C PHE A 9 7.63 5.32 -5.54
N VAL A 10 6.56 6.03 -5.88
CA VAL A 10 6.56 7.49 -6.01
C VAL A 10 5.41 8.07 -5.20
N GLU A 11 5.76 8.83 -4.18
CA GLU A 11 4.84 9.48 -3.26
C GLU A 11 5.14 10.98 -3.24
N LEU A 12 4.64 11.71 -4.23
CA LEU A 12 4.88 13.13 -4.44
C LEU A 12 3.59 13.88 -4.71
N GLU A 13 3.58 15.14 -4.27
CA GLU A 13 2.57 16.11 -4.70
C GLU A 13 2.63 16.34 -6.21
N VAL A 14 1.50 16.72 -6.80
CA VAL A 14 1.33 16.77 -8.25
C VAL A 14 2.35 17.65 -8.97
N ASP A 15 2.73 18.80 -8.40
CA ASP A 15 3.72 19.70 -9.00
C ASP A 15 5.08 19.01 -9.12
N ARG A 16 5.49 18.28 -8.07
CA ARG A 16 6.73 17.51 -8.06
C ARG A 16 6.70 16.30 -9.01
N LEU A 17 5.52 15.71 -9.24
CA LEU A 17 5.36 14.64 -10.23
C LEU A 17 5.58 15.13 -11.65
N LEU A 18 5.05 16.30 -12.00
CA LEU A 18 5.23 16.91 -13.31
C LEU A 18 6.71 17.22 -13.59
N ASP A 19 7.42 17.73 -12.58
CA ASP A 19 8.84 18.02 -12.69
C ASP A 19 9.69 16.73 -12.80
N LEU A 20 9.31 15.67 -12.08
CA LEU A 20 10.05 14.41 -12.05
C LEU A 20 9.91 13.61 -13.34
N PHE A 21 8.68 13.46 -13.84
CA PHE A 21 8.40 12.60 -14.99
C PHE A 21 8.58 13.36 -16.32
N ASP A 22 9.80 13.82 -16.57
CA ASP A 22 10.20 14.34 -17.87
C ASP A 22 10.41 13.22 -18.91
N ASP A 23 10.68 13.57 -20.15
CA ASP A 23 10.87 12.61 -21.24
C ASP A 23 12.13 11.75 -21.03
N SER A 24 13.16 12.28 -20.36
CA SER A 24 14.39 11.53 -20.06
C SER A 24 14.11 10.40 -19.07
N LEU A 25 13.46 10.71 -17.93
CA LEU A 25 13.10 9.69 -16.96
C LEU A 25 12.15 8.63 -17.54
N ILE A 26 11.18 9.06 -18.34
CA ILE A 26 10.26 8.12 -19.01
C ILE A 26 11.04 7.17 -19.92
N SER A 27 12.02 7.66 -20.70
CA SER A 27 12.88 6.83 -21.53
C SER A 27 13.69 5.83 -20.70
N ASP A 28 14.30 6.28 -19.59
CA ASP A 28 15.06 5.41 -18.69
C ASP A 28 14.20 4.30 -18.09
N LEU A 29 12.95 4.60 -17.69
CA LEU A 29 12.01 3.61 -17.17
C LEU A 29 11.62 2.56 -18.22
N VAL A 30 11.46 2.97 -19.48
CA VAL A 30 11.21 2.05 -20.60
C VAL A 30 12.40 1.13 -20.82
N ASP A 31 13.62 1.68 -20.87
CA ASP A 31 14.85 0.91 -21.07
C ASP A 31 15.08 -0.11 -19.95
N MET A 32 14.79 0.28 -18.71
CA MET A 32 14.84 -0.62 -17.53
C MET A 32 13.68 -1.63 -17.48
N ARG A 33 12.65 -1.48 -18.34
CA ARG A 33 11.39 -2.23 -18.23
C ARG A 33 10.77 -2.14 -16.83
N ALA A 34 10.89 -0.99 -16.21
CA ALA A 34 10.43 -0.75 -14.87
C ALA A 34 8.93 -0.39 -14.83
N GLY A 35 8.31 -0.61 -13.68
CA GLY A 35 6.96 -0.13 -13.36
C GLY A 35 7.01 0.97 -12.32
N ILE A 36 5.87 1.64 -12.15
CA ILE A 36 5.68 2.68 -11.13
C ILE A 36 4.54 2.27 -10.19
N SER A 37 4.76 2.34 -8.88
CA SER A 37 3.70 2.36 -7.88
C SER A 37 3.51 3.80 -7.43
N MET A 38 2.42 4.43 -7.89
CA MET A 38 2.15 5.85 -7.68
C MET A 38 1.22 6.07 -6.51
N GLY A 39 1.67 6.79 -5.50
CA GLY A 39 0.87 7.23 -4.36
C GLY A 39 -0.26 8.17 -4.80
N MET A 40 -1.49 7.76 -4.57
CA MET A 40 -2.68 8.51 -4.93
C MET A 40 -3.04 9.48 -3.81
N LEU A 41 -2.30 10.59 -3.70
CA LEU A 41 -2.53 11.64 -2.70
C LEU A 41 -3.80 12.44 -3.00
N ASP A 42 -4.02 12.70 -4.28
CA ASP A 42 -5.13 13.46 -4.83
C ASP A 42 -5.65 12.82 -6.14
N TYR A 43 -6.71 13.39 -6.69
CA TYR A 43 -7.30 13.03 -7.98
C TYR A 43 -7.29 14.23 -8.95
N ASP A 44 -6.17 14.98 -8.95
CA ASP A 44 -5.94 16.13 -9.83
C ASP A 44 -5.81 15.70 -11.31
N LEU A 45 -6.31 16.52 -12.23
CA LEU A 45 -6.19 16.28 -13.67
C LEU A 45 -4.73 16.28 -14.15
N ARG A 46 -3.85 17.01 -13.47
CA ARG A 46 -2.41 17.03 -13.77
C ARG A 46 -1.74 15.71 -13.37
N ARG A 47 -2.20 15.05 -12.28
CA ARG A 47 -1.77 13.69 -11.97
C ARG A 47 -2.24 12.70 -13.02
N ALA A 48 -3.46 12.86 -13.52
CA ALA A 48 -3.98 12.07 -14.64
C ALA A 48 -3.11 12.22 -15.89
N GLU A 49 -2.59 13.42 -16.17
CA GLU A 49 -1.68 13.66 -17.29
C GLU A 49 -0.38 12.87 -17.17
N VAL A 50 0.25 12.86 -15.99
CA VAL A 50 1.46 12.05 -15.73
C VAL A 50 1.16 10.57 -15.97
N VAL A 51 0.06 10.04 -15.40
CA VAL A 51 -0.32 8.64 -15.61
C VAL A 51 -0.57 8.33 -17.08
N ARG A 52 -1.21 9.23 -17.81
CA ARG A 52 -1.48 9.06 -19.23
C ARG A 52 -0.18 9.00 -20.06
N ARG A 53 0.81 9.84 -19.76
CA ARG A 53 2.14 9.78 -20.39
C ARG A 53 2.85 8.45 -20.12
N LEU A 54 2.80 7.96 -18.88
CA LEU A 54 3.33 6.64 -18.52
C LEU A 54 2.61 5.51 -19.26
N ASN A 55 1.27 5.56 -19.35
CA ASN A 55 0.48 4.59 -20.12
C ASN A 55 0.84 4.59 -21.61
N GLN A 56 1.01 5.78 -22.21
CA GLN A 56 1.41 5.94 -23.62
C GLN A 56 2.80 5.37 -23.89
N ALA A 57 3.72 5.49 -22.93
CA ALA A 57 5.05 4.90 -22.99
C ALA A 57 5.07 3.39 -22.72
N GLY A 58 3.92 2.78 -22.39
CA GLY A 58 3.82 1.36 -22.07
C GLY A 58 4.39 0.98 -20.67
N ILE A 59 4.59 1.97 -19.80
CA ILE A 59 5.08 1.75 -18.44
C ILE A 59 3.92 1.28 -17.55
N PRO A 60 4.03 0.10 -16.91
CA PRO A 60 3.01 -0.39 -16.00
C PRO A 60 2.90 0.49 -14.76
N VAL A 61 1.67 0.92 -14.43
CA VAL A 61 1.42 1.78 -13.27
C VAL A 61 0.47 1.07 -12.30
N THR A 62 0.88 0.95 -11.04
CA THR A 62 0.04 0.53 -9.91
C THR A 62 -0.47 1.78 -9.19
N ALA A 63 -1.78 1.85 -8.98
CA ALA A 63 -2.37 2.91 -8.17
C ALA A 63 -2.25 2.56 -6.68
N TRP A 64 -1.30 3.16 -5.99
CA TRP A 64 -1.11 3.00 -4.55
C TRP A 64 -2.06 3.93 -3.79
N LEU A 65 -3.18 3.38 -3.29
CA LEU A 65 -4.23 4.17 -2.65
C LEU A 65 -3.82 4.60 -1.25
N LEU A 66 -3.92 5.90 -1.00
CA LEU A 66 -3.63 6.54 0.28
C LEU A 66 -4.82 7.39 0.73
N LEU A 67 -5.02 7.52 2.03
CA LEU A 67 -5.98 8.43 2.64
C LEU A 67 -5.32 9.79 2.94
N PRO A 68 -6.11 10.85 3.15
CA PRO A 68 -5.61 12.07 3.79
C PRO A 68 -4.97 11.77 5.16
N ARG A 69 -3.96 12.55 5.56
CA ARG A 69 -3.22 12.31 6.82
C ARG A 69 -4.11 12.34 8.07
N ASP A 70 -5.13 13.20 8.08
CA ASP A 70 -6.11 13.30 9.16
C ASP A 70 -7.05 12.09 9.24
N GLN A 71 -7.11 11.27 8.19
CA GLN A 71 -7.87 10.01 8.13
C GLN A 71 -7.01 8.76 8.37
N GLY A 72 -5.72 8.92 8.73
CA GLY A 72 -4.81 7.83 9.09
C GLY A 72 -3.75 7.49 8.04
N TYR A 73 -3.77 8.13 6.88
CA TYR A 73 -2.86 8.03 5.74
C TYR A 73 -2.83 6.65 5.09
N TRP A 74 -2.36 5.64 5.78
CA TRP A 74 -2.45 4.24 5.36
C TRP A 74 -3.79 3.62 5.75
N PHE A 75 -4.17 2.58 5.04
CA PHE A 75 -5.33 1.78 5.42
C PHE A 75 -5.02 0.96 6.67
N ASN A 76 -6.01 0.79 7.53
CA ASN A 76 -5.85 0.03 8.77
C ASN A 76 -7.20 -0.51 9.27
N LEU A 77 -7.19 -1.10 10.45
CA LEU A 77 -8.37 -1.67 11.09
C LEU A 77 -9.46 -0.62 11.37
N GLU A 78 -9.06 0.60 11.74
CA GLU A 78 -9.97 1.64 12.21
C GLU A 78 -10.63 2.41 11.04
N ASN A 79 -9.94 2.52 9.89
CA ASN A 79 -10.40 3.29 8.73
C ASN A 79 -10.85 2.45 7.52
N SER A 80 -11.09 1.16 7.71
CA SER A 80 -11.45 0.25 6.62
C SER A 80 -12.72 0.63 5.83
N ALA A 81 -13.63 1.40 6.42
CA ALA A 81 -14.78 1.96 5.72
C ALA A 81 -14.37 3.05 4.73
N LEU A 82 -13.45 3.95 5.15
CA LEU A 82 -12.90 5.01 4.30
C LEU A 82 -12.13 4.46 3.09
N ALA A 83 -11.54 3.26 3.22
CA ALA A 83 -10.89 2.60 2.09
C ALA A 83 -11.86 2.30 0.94
N LEU A 84 -13.10 1.93 1.24
CA LEU A 84 -14.15 1.71 0.23
C LEU A 84 -14.56 3.02 -0.45
N GLU A 85 -14.71 4.09 0.32
CA GLU A 85 -15.03 5.42 -0.19
C GLU A 85 -13.89 5.97 -1.06
N ARG A 86 -12.65 5.81 -0.60
CA ARG A 86 -11.45 6.22 -1.34
C ARG A 86 -11.34 5.50 -2.68
N TYR A 87 -11.60 4.19 -2.69
CA TYR A 87 -11.62 3.42 -3.92
C TYR A 87 -12.73 3.88 -4.88
N GLN A 88 -13.91 4.18 -4.38
CA GLN A 88 -15.00 4.67 -5.22
C GLN A 88 -14.62 5.98 -5.91
N ALA A 89 -14.06 6.94 -5.18
CA ALA A 89 -13.57 8.20 -5.76
C ALA A 89 -12.44 7.99 -6.78
N PHE A 90 -11.50 7.08 -6.49
CA PHE A 90 -10.45 6.67 -7.43
C PHE A 90 -11.02 6.10 -8.73
N ARG A 91 -12.01 5.21 -8.61
CA ARG A 91 -12.67 4.57 -9.76
C ARG A 91 -13.35 5.60 -10.66
N GLU A 92 -14.11 6.52 -10.09
CA GLU A 92 -14.80 7.59 -10.82
C GLU A 92 -13.80 8.50 -11.54
N TRP A 93 -12.74 8.93 -10.86
CA TRP A 93 -11.67 9.73 -11.45
C TRP A 93 -10.93 8.97 -12.57
N THR A 94 -10.62 7.70 -12.37
CA THR A 94 -9.98 6.84 -13.38
C THR A 94 -10.83 6.74 -14.65
N GLN A 95 -12.13 6.48 -14.49
CA GLN A 95 -13.06 6.37 -15.62
C GLN A 95 -13.21 7.69 -16.36
N SER A 96 -13.37 8.80 -15.65
CA SER A 96 -13.50 10.14 -16.27
C SER A 96 -12.22 10.59 -16.97
N SER A 97 -11.06 10.13 -16.52
CA SER A 97 -9.75 10.49 -17.08
C SER A 97 -9.20 9.48 -18.11
N GLY A 98 -9.86 8.35 -18.34
CA GLY A 98 -9.47 7.32 -19.30
C GLY A 98 -8.13 6.66 -19.01
N LEU A 99 -7.82 6.42 -17.71
CA LEU A 99 -6.54 5.90 -17.27
C LEU A 99 -6.52 4.37 -17.22
N GLN A 100 -5.32 3.80 -17.39
CA GLN A 100 -5.07 2.36 -17.31
C GLN A 100 -4.13 2.05 -16.15
N TRP A 101 -4.48 0.99 -15.41
CA TRP A 101 -3.71 0.53 -14.26
C TRP A 101 -3.39 -0.94 -14.40
N GLU A 102 -2.17 -1.33 -14.02
CA GLU A 102 -1.79 -2.73 -13.91
C GLU A 102 -2.39 -3.38 -12.66
N ALA A 103 -2.41 -2.64 -11.57
CA ALA A 103 -2.93 -3.08 -10.28
C ALA A 103 -3.39 -1.90 -9.42
N VAL A 104 -4.11 -2.21 -8.35
CA VAL A 104 -4.41 -1.29 -7.25
C VAL A 104 -3.67 -1.78 -6.01
N GLY A 105 -2.81 -0.94 -5.45
CA GLY A 105 -2.02 -1.18 -4.26
C GLY A 105 -2.74 -0.74 -2.99
N LEU A 106 -2.80 -1.62 -2.00
CA LEU A 106 -3.37 -1.38 -0.68
C LEU A 106 -2.26 -1.43 0.36
N ASP A 107 -1.96 -0.27 0.92
CA ASP A 107 -0.99 -0.13 2.00
C ASP A 107 -1.71 -0.27 3.34
N ILE A 108 -1.52 -1.41 4.00
CA ILE A 108 -2.25 -1.74 5.22
C ILE A 108 -1.28 -1.74 6.40
N GLU A 109 -1.12 -0.55 6.98
CA GLU A 109 -0.16 -0.26 8.03
C GLU A 109 -0.83 0.29 9.31
N PRO A 110 -0.10 0.40 10.42
CA PRO A 110 -0.57 1.14 11.58
C PRO A 110 -0.90 2.58 11.22
N ASP A 111 -1.86 3.18 11.93
CA ASP A 111 -2.20 4.61 11.74
C ASP A 111 -0.94 5.48 11.89
N ILE A 112 -0.67 6.35 10.92
CA ILE A 112 0.51 7.22 10.93
C ILE A 112 0.59 8.06 12.22
N ARG A 113 -0.55 8.47 12.77
CA ARG A 113 -0.63 9.24 14.03
C ARG A 113 -0.18 8.42 15.23
N ASP A 114 -0.46 7.12 15.24
CA ASP A 114 0.01 6.20 16.27
C ASP A 114 1.54 5.98 16.14
N MET A 115 2.06 5.90 14.91
CA MET A 115 3.50 5.79 14.65
C MET A 115 4.25 7.06 15.06
N GLU A 116 3.73 8.25 14.76
CA GLU A 116 4.31 9.53 15.17
C GLU A 116 4.31 9.69 16.71
N GLN A 117 3.25 9.21 17.39
CA GLN A 117 3.19 9.20 18.85
C GLN A 117 4.23 8.26 19.48
N LEU A 118 4.44 7.07 18.89
CA LEU A 118 5.50 6.13 19.33
C LEU A 118 6.89 6.76 19.20
N GLN A 119 7.18 7.37 18.05
CA GLN A 119 8.47 8.03 17.80
C GLN A 119 8.72 9.21 18.74
N SER A 120 7.66 9.94 19.13
CA SER A 120 7.75 11.05 20.09
C SER A 120 7.80 10.62 21.56
N GLY A 121 7.83 9.30 21.86
CA GLY A 121 7.88 8.76 23.23
C GLY A 121 6.59 8.96 24.02
N ARG A 122 5.49 9.31 23.37
CA ARG A 122 4.19 9.50 24.04
C ARG A 122 3.52 8.16 24.31
N LEU A 123 3.50 7.74 25.56
CA LEU A 123 2.91 6.47 26.01
C LEU A 123 1.36 6.40 25.94
N GLN A 124 0.71 7.37 25.31
CA GLN A 124 -0.77 7.40 25.18
C GLN A 124 -1.33 6.17 24.45
N LEU A 125 -0.54 5.56 23.57
CA LEU A 125 -0.88 4.29 22.91
C LEU A 125 -1.12 3.14 23.87
N LEU A 126 -0.42 3.12 25.03
CA LEU A 126 -0.62 2.07 26.05
C LEU A 126 -2.05 2.05 26.58
N ARG A 127 -2.75 3.18 26.56
CA ARG A 127 -4.17 3.26 26.98
C ARG A 127 -5.12 2.60 25.99
N LYS A 128 -4.75 2.55 24.71
CA LYS A 128 -5.57 1.90 23.66
C LYS A 128 -5.36 0.37 23.61
N LEU A 129 -4.25 -0.14 24.16
CA LEU A 129 -3.87 -1.55 24.07
C LEU A 129 -4.94 -2.53 24.62
N PRO A 130 -5.57 -2.34 25.79
CA PRO A 130 -6.56 -3.29 26.28
C PRO A 130 -7.76 -3.44 25.32
N GLY A 131 -8.28 -2.33 24.81
CA GLY A 131 -9.37 -2.35 23.83
C GLY A 131 -8.98 -3.02 22.50
N ARG A 132 -7.74 -2.82 22.05
CA ARG A 132 -7.21 -3.44 20.83
C ARG A 132 -6.97 -4.94 21.00
N VAL A 133 -6.36 -5.37 22.11
CA VAL A 133 -6.10 -6.79 22.38
C VAL A 133 -7.39 -7.62 22.36
N PHE A 134 -8.48 -7.08 22.93
CA PHE A 134 -9.79 -7.76 22.99
C PHE A 134 -10.71 -7.42 21.81
N GLY A 135 -10.34 -6.51 20.92
CA GLY A 135 -11.15 -5.95 19.84
C GLY A 135 -11.41 -6.88 18.64
N ARG A 136 -11.82 -8.13 18.86
CA ARG A 136 -12.08 -9.12 17.77
C ARG A 136 -13.19 -8.69 16.81
N ARG A 137 -14.17 -7.91 17.25
CA ARG A 137 -15.27 -7.43 16.38
C ARG A 137 -14.76 -6.43 15.35
N GLY A 138 -13.93 -5.47 15.76
CA GLY A 138 -13.33 -4.48 14.85
C GLY A 138 -12.53 -5.15 13.72
N LEU A 139 -11.66 -6.10 14.07
CA LEU A 139 -10.89 -6.85 13.07
C LEU A 139 -11.79 -7.64 12.09
N ARG A 140 -12.89 -8.23 12.57
CA ARG A 140 -13.83 -8.95 11.71
C ARG A 140 -14.51 -8.01 10.70
N THR A 141 -14.95 -6.85 11.16
CA THR A 141 -15.57 -5.81 10.31
C THR A 141 -14.57 -5.28 9.28
N ALA A 142 -13.35 -4.93 9.71
CA ALA A 142 -12.31 -4.47 8.80
C ALA A 142 -11.97 -5.50 7.73
N ARG A 143 -11.79 -6.76 8.11
CA ARG A 143 -11.57 -7.86 7.15
C ARG A 143 -12.70 -8.00 6.15
N GLN A 144 -13.96 -7.82 6.57
CA GLN A 144 -15.09 -7.85 5.66
C GLN A 144 -15.07 -6.67 4.69
N ASN A 145 -14.78 -5.46 5.17
CA ASN A 145 -14.66 -4.27 4.33
C ASN A 145 -13.54 -4.45 3.28
N TYR A 146 -12.36 -4.92 3.68
CA TYR A 146 -11.25 -5.15 2.74
C TYR A 146 -11.54 -6.28 1.76
N ARG A 147 -12.22 -7.37 2.17
CA ARG A 147 -12.67 -8.40 1.22
C ARG A 147 -13.64 -7.83 0.18
N THR A 148 -14.56 -6.98 0.62
CA THR A 148 -15.47 -6.28 -0.29
C THR A 148 -14.69 -5.35 -1.23
N LEU A 149 -13.70 -4.61 -0.73
CA LEU A 149 -12.82 -3.75 -1.52
C LEU A 149 -12.07 -4.56 -2.59
N VAL A 150 -11.37 -5.61 -2.18
CA VAL A 150 -10.63 -6.50 -3.09
C VAL A 150 -11.55 -7.08 -4.16
N SER A 151 -12.75 -7.52 -3.77
CA SER A 151 -13.73 -8.05 -4.73
C SER A 151 -14.19 -7.00 -5.75
N ARG A 152 -14.38 -5.75 -5.33
CA ARG A 152 -14.75 -4.65 -6.23
C ARG A 152 -13.62 -4.31 -7.20
N ILE A 153 -12.37 -4.20 -6.71
CA ILE A 153 -11.20 -3.94 -7.54
C ILE A 153 -11.06 -5.01 -8.63
N ARG A 154 -11.20 -6.28 -8.25
CA ARG A 154 -11.16 -7.40 -9.19
C ARG A 154 -12.31 -7.39 -10.19
N ALA A 155 -13.51 -7.02 -9.76
CA ALA A 155 -14.67 -6.89 -10.63
C ALA A 155 -14.51 -5.77 -11.68
N ASP A 156 -13.76 -4.73 -11.34
CA ASP A 156 -13.37 -3.66 -12.27
C ASP A 156 -12.20 -4.06 -13.19
N GLY A 157 -11.67 -5.29 -13.08
CA GLY A 157 -10.65 -5.86 -13.95
C GLY A 157 -9.20 -5.65 -13.52
N TRP A 158 -8.96 -5.07 -12.35
CA TRP A 158 -7.61 -4.82 -11.85
C TRP A 158 -7.14 -5.88 -10.86
N ARG A 159 -5.83 -6.16 -10.88
CA ARG A 159 -5.17 -6.95 -9.84
C ARG A 159 -5.06 -6.13 -8.56
N VAL A 160 -5.00 -6.82 -7.42
CA VAL A 160 -4.81 -6.18 -6.12
C VAL A 160 -3.45 -6.55 -5.57
N GLU A 161 -2.66 -5.54 -5.23
CA GLU A 161 -1.42 -5.70 -4.47
C GLU A 161 -1.64 -5.24 -3.02
N SER A 162 -0.92 -5.82 -2.07
CA SER A 162 -0.82 -5.29 -0.71
C SER A 162 0.63 -5.07 -0.33
N TYR A 163 0.86 -4.02 0.43
CA TYR A 163 2.15 -3.71 1.04
C TYR A 163 2.03 -4.03 2.53
N GLN A 164 2.86 -4.97 3.00
CA GLN A 164 2.72 -5.55 4.33
C GLN A 164 4.05 -5.62 5.07
N HIS A 165 4.00 -5.39 6.37
CA HIS A 165 5.14 -5.70 7.23
C HIS A 165 5.38 -7.23 7.30
N PRO A 166 6.65 -7.68 7.30
CA PRO A 166 6.98 -9.12 7.24
C PRO A 166 6.43 -9.93 8.42
N PHE A 167 6.20 -9.30 9.56
CA PHE A 167 5.67 -9.96 10.76
C PHE A 167 4.26 -10.55 10.58
N ILE A 168 3.54 -10.14 9.53
CA ILE A 168 2.24 -10.74 9.18
C ILE A 168 2.40 -12.22 8.83
N VAL A 169 3.55 -12.62 8.26
CA VAL A 169 3.86 -14.02 7.93
C VAL A 169 3.93 -14.87 9.19
N ASP A 170 4.60 -14.37 10.24
CA ASP A 170 4.71 -15.10 11.51
C ASP A 170 3.36 -15.24 12.20
N GLU A 171 2.54 -14.21 12.12
CA GLU A 171 1.19 -14.26 12.69
C GLU A 171 0.29 -15.27 11.97
N ARG A 172 0.40 -15.40 10.64
CA ARG A 172 -0.26 -16.45 9.86
C ARG A 172 0.22 -17.84 10.30
N ARG A 173 1.54 -18.04 10.42
CA ARG A 173 2.15 -19.30 10.87
C ARG A 173 1.68 -19.68 12.27
N ALA A 174 1.63 -18.71 13.18
CA ALA A 174 1.15 -18.89 14.55
C ALA A 174 -0.38 -19.03 14.66
N ARG A 175 -1.13 -18.85 13.54
CA ARG A 175 -2.59 -18.80 13.53
C ARG A 175 -3.15 -17.80 14.54
N SER A 176 -2.43 -16.70 14.75
CA SER A 176 -2.77 -15.60 15.66
C SER A 176 -3.42 -14.44 14.90
N THR A 177 -4.00 -13.52 15.64
CA THR A 177 -4.46 -12.21 15.16
C THR A 177 -4.12 -11.11 16.16
N LEU A 178 -3.19 -11.40 17.06
CA LEU A 178 -2.85 -10.47 18.14
C LEU A 178 -2.14 -9.23 17.58
N LEU A 179 -1.15 -9.45 16.70
CA LEU A 179 -0.40 -8.36 16.07
C LEU A 179 -1.34 -7.44 15.29
N GLN A 180 -2.20 -8.00 14.43
CA GLN A 180 -3.17 -7.22 13.67
C GLN A 180 -4.06 -6.35 14.58
N ARG A 181 -4.52 -6.88 15.71
CA ARG A 181 -5.36 -6.13 16.64
C ARG A 181 -4.59 -5.03 17.38
N VAL A 182 -3.34 -5.31 17.76
CA VAL A 182 -2.50 -4.35 18.49
C VAL A 182 -2.02 -3.24 17.58
N THR A 183 -1.57 -3.57 16.38
CA THR A 183 -1.01 -2.60 15.43
C THR A 183 -2.07 -1.92 14.56
N GLY A 184 -3.24 -2.53 14.40
CA GLY A 184 -4.27 -2.06 13.48
C GLY A 184 -4.08 -2.54 12.04
N MET A 185 -3.04 -3.31 11.74
CA MET A 185 -2.89 -3.94 10.43
C MET A 185 -3.99 -4.98 10.20
N VAL A 186 -4.30 -5.26 8.94
CA VAL A 186 -5.30 -6.27 8.57
C VAL A 186 -4.76 -7.16 7.46
N ASP A 187 -4.69 -8.44 7.73
CA ASP A 187 -4.33 -9.44 6.72
C ASP A 187 -5.50 -9.70 5.78
N VAL A 188 -5.28 -9.47 4.49
CA VAL A 188 -6.30 -9.60 3.44
C VAL A 188 -5.73 -10.39 2.26
N PRO A 189 -6.44 -11.41 1.76
CA PRO A 189 -5.98 -12.16 0.59
C PRO A 189 -6.07 -11.30 -0.68
N VAL A 190 -4.92 -11.06 -1.30
CA VAL A 190 -4.73 -10.27 -2.51
C VAL A 190 -4.14 -11.11 -3.65
N ASP A 191 -3.90 -10.52 -4.82
CA ASP A 191 -3.32 -11.23 -5.97
C ASP A 191 -1.78 -11.23 -5.90
N ARG A 192 -1.21 -10.21 -5.27
CA ARG A 192 0.23 -10.10 -5.04
C ARG A 192 0.51 -9.43 -3.69
N GLU A 193 1.33 -10.06 -2.87
CA GLU A 193 1.82 -9.49 -1.62
C GLU A 193 3.26 -9.00 -1.79
N VAL A 194 3.50 -7.76 -1.42
CA VAL A 194 4.83 -7.14 -1.36
C VAL A 194 5.18 -6.99 0.12
N LEU A 195 6.23 -7.68 0.56
CA LEU A 195 6.74 -7.53 1.92
C LEU A 195 7.74 -6.39 1.99
N MET A 196 7.50 -5.47 2.92
CA MET A 196 8.38 -4.32 3.19
C MET A 196 9.59 -4.77 4.02
N LEU A 197 10.64 -5.22 3.33
CA LEU A 197 11.85 -5.74 3.94
C LEU A 197 12.96 -4.67 4.02
N TYR A 198 12.62 -3.49 4.53
CA TYR A 198 13.53 -2.35 4.61
C TYR A 198 14.72 -2.61 5.55
N SER A 199 15.81 -3.14 5.01
CA SER A 199 17.03 -3.45 5.78
C SER A 199 17.61 -2.23 6.50
N SER A 200 17.39 -1.03 5.98
CA SER A 200 17.82 0.22 6.59
C SER A 200 17.08 0.60 7.86
N ILE A 201 15.80 0.22 7.99
CA ILE A 201 14.96 0.51 9.16
C ILE A 201 15.31 -0.45 10.30
N TYR A 202 15.62 -1.71 9.99
CA TYR A 202 15.84 -2.76 10.97
C TYR A 202 17.33 -3.00 11.31
N ARG A 203 18.15 -1.96 11.27
CA ARG A 203 19.57 -2.06 11.63
C ARG A 203 19.76 -2.47 13.11
N PRO A 204 20.72 -3.35 13.43
CA PRO A 204 21.71 -4.00 12.54
C PRO A 204 21.18 -5.30 11.90
N HIS A 205 19.92 -5.67 12.08
CA HIS A 205 19.35 -6.98 11.76
C HIS A 205 18.73 -7.08 10.36
N GLY A 206 18.85 -6.05 9.51
CA GLY A 206 18.21 -5.99 8.20
C GLY A 206 18.55 -7.16 7.27
N ALA A 207 19.80 -7.65 7.28
CA ALA A 207 20.18 -8.84 6.50
C ALA A 207 19.46 -10.11 6.98
N GLY A 208 19.29 -10.27 8.30
CA GLY A 208 18.53 -11.37 8.88
C GLY A 208 17.04 -11.32 8.53
N LEU A 209 16.47 -10.12 8.45
CA LEU A 209 15.09 -9.91 8.01
C LEU A 209 14.91 -10.39 6.57
N LEU A 210 15.77 -9.93 5.65
CA LEU A 210 15.76 -10.37 4.25
C LEU A 210 15.88 -11.90 4.16
N TRP A 211 16.85 -12.49 4.85
CA TRP A 211 17.05 -13.93 4.87
C TRP A 211 15.82 -14.70 5.35
N SER A 212 15.15 -14.20 6.38
CA SER A 212 14.03 -14.90 7.03
C SER A 212 12.73 -14.85 6.22
N TYR A 213 12.51 -13.80 5.43
CA TYR A 213 11.22 -13.56 4.79
C TYR A 213 11.25 -13.51 3.27
N ALA A 214 12.42 -13.39 2.62
CA ALA A 214 12.48 -13.26 1.17
C ALA A 214 11.85 -14.44 0.42
N SER A 215 11.94 -15.65 0.97
CA SER A 215 11.33 -16.85 0.36
C SER A 215 9.78 -16.85 0.43
N GLU A 216 9.20 -16.07 1.31
CA GLU A 216 7.74 -15.94 1.48
C GLU A 216 7.17 -14.81 0.62
N ALA A 217 8.02 -13.87 0.20
CA ALA A 217 7.59 -12.68 -0.51
C ALA A 217 7.30 -12.98 -2.00
N GLN A 218 6.18 -12.47 -2.49
CA GLN A 218 5.89 -12.42 -3.93
C GLN A 218 6.49 -11.16 -4.57
N GLY A 219 6.74 -10.13 -3.78
CA GLY A 219 7.50 -8.94 -4.07
C GLY A 219 8.21 -8.43 -2.82
N ILE A 220 9.31 -7.72 -2.99
CA ILE A 220 10.08 -7.12 -1.90
C ILE A 220 10.14 -5.61 -2.14
N GLY A 221 9.73 -4.86 -1.13
CA GLY A 221 9.81 -3.39 -1.06
C GLY A 221 10.91 -2.94 -0.10
#